data_45dd03caf2bb08fb100f13b629e687fc
#
_entry.id   45dd03caf2bb08fb100f13b629e687fc
#
_cell.length_a   1.000
_cell.length_b   1.000
_cell.length_c   1.000
_cell.angle_alpha   90.00
_cell.angle_beta   90.00
_cell.angle_gamma   90.00
#
_symmetry.space_group_name_H-M   'P 1'
#
loop_
_entity.id
_entity.type
_entity.pdbx_description
1 polymer ?
#
loop_
_entity_poly.entity_id
_entity_poly.type
_entity_poly.pdbx_seq_one_letter_code
_entity_poly.pdbx_strand_id
1 'polypeptide(L)'
;ELPQALLLNSVAGKGDATRRLHRYLRRCVIPRGQQTRDCLLNSWEGVHFDVHEPTLREMMQRTAALGIEMFVLDDGWFGHRKDDHSSLGDWYPAPDKLPKGLQPLTDYATAQGLKFGLWIEPEMICPDSELYRAHPDWALQLPGIVPTEQRYQLVLNLARPEVADFVLQTVSDLLSSNPGIAYVKWDSNRMMTDIPHPNICFDYIAAYYRIMRELRLRHPHVVFQCCSAGGGRMDLGAAQFHEEFWLSDNTDAHDRLRMQWSATHFFPANAVGAHVTASPNLYTGRRSTLKFRFDVALAGRLGFELDPRSLNAEEEAEIRARLALAKGLRPLVQLGDVYRLVSPYESTDCALLYTDGQQALLLAYTTERAFTQQHTRIPLRGLQADALYTIEELLPDTPKFLCPQAGAQLTGAELMSSGLPICWNRPLQSVCIRFSPIQI
;
A
#
# COMPACT_ATOMS: atom_id res chain seq x y z
N GLU A 1 -4.59 -20.62 25.50
CA GLU A 1 -5.63 -19.82 24.81
C GLU A 1 -5.56 -20.07 23.31
N LEU A 2 -6.72 -20.08 22.65
CA LEU A 2 -6.79 -20.09 21.19
C LEU A 2 -6.86 -18.65 20.69
N PRO A 3 -6.31 -18.35 19.48
CA PRO A 3 -6.47 -17.02 18.89
C PRO A 3 -7.95 -16.71 18.62
N GLN A 4 -8.28 -15.43 18.56
CA GLN A 4 -9.62 -14.99 18.18
C GLN A 4 -9.95 -15.50 16.77
N ALA A 5 -11.16 -15.99 16.58
CA ALA A 5 -11.69 -16.41 15.29
C ALA A 5 -12.89 -15.54 14.90
N LEU A 6 -12.95 -15.14 13.64
CA LEU A 6 -14.09 -14.43 13.08
C LEU A 6 -14.92 -15.39 12.23
N LEU A 7 -16.17 -15.60 12.60
CA LEU A 7 -17.14 -16.35 11.81
C LEU A 7 -18.05 -15.37 11.06
N LEU A 8 -18.05 -15.45 9.74
CA LEU A 8 -18.88 -14.63 8.87
C LEU A 8 -19.83 -15.50 8.06
N ASN A 9 -21.13 -15.21 8.13
CA ASN A 9 -22.15 -15.89 7.35
C ASN A 9 -22.85 -14.91 6.39
N SER A 10 -23.14 -15.37 5.17
CA SER A 10 -23.92 -14.64 4.18
C SER A 10 -24.71 -15.59 3.30
N VAL A 11 -26.01 -15.32 3.14
CA VAL A 11 -26.89 -16.04 2.21
C VAL A 11 -26.84 -15.45 0.78
N ALA A 12 -26.20 -14.29 0.62
CA ALA A 12 -26.07 -13.56 -0.67
C ALA A 12 -24.70 -13.80 -1.34
N GLY A 13 -23.97 -14.83 -0.89
CA GLY A 13 -22.71 -15.29 -1.50
C GLY A 13 -21.47 -14.53 -1.09
N LYS A 14 -20.33 -14.93 -1.68
CA LYS A 14 -18.97 -14.44 -1.30
C LYS A 14 -18.82 -12.92 -1.39
N GLY A 15 -19.43 -12.28 -2.37
CA GLY A 15 -19.36 -10.82 -2.53
C GLY A 15 -19.99 -10.06 -1.37
N ASP A 16 -21.15 -10.50 -0.90
CA ASP A 16 -21.80 -9.91 0.27
C ASP A 16 -21.01 -10.17 1.55
N ALA A 17 -20.52 -11.40 1.73
CA ALA A 17 -19.62 -11.73 2.84
C ALA A 17 -18.40 -10.80 2.89
N THR A 18 -17.74 -10.57 1.75
CA THR A 18 -16.61 -9.63 1.64
C THR A 18 -17.00 -8.21 2.09
N ARG A 19 -18.10 -7.64 1.57
CA ARG A 19 -18.52 -6.28 1.93
C ARG A 19 -18.86 -6.15 3.41
N ARG A 20 -19.48 -7.17 4.01
CA ARG A 20 -19.72 -7.23 5.47
C ARG A 20 -18.42 -7.26 6.25
N LEU A 21 -17.45 -8.09 5.81
CA LEU A 21 -16.13 -8.15 6.43
C LEU A 21 -15.42 -6.79 6.35
N HIS A 22 -15.38 -6.15 5.18
CA HIS A 22 -14.75 -4.84 5.00
C HIS A 22 -15.34 -3.78 5.91
N ARG A 23 -16.68 -3.72 6.02
CA ARG A 23 -17.35 -2.80 6.94
C ARG A 23 -17.03 -3.09 8.41
N TYR A 24 -16.98 -4.38 8.78
CA TYR A 24 -16.58 -4.78 10.12
C TYR A 24 -15.12 -4.38 10.42
N LEU A 25 -14.19 -4.68 9.51
CA LEU A 25 -12.78 -4.33 9.68
C LEU A 25 -12.60 -2.81 9.84
N ARG A 26 -13.22 -2.01 8.99
CA ARG A 26 -13.15 -0.55 9.08
C ARG A 26 -13.74 0.00 10.38
N ARG A 27 -14.80 -0.61 10.91
CA ARG A 27 -15.49 -0.09 12.10
C ARG A 27 -14.90 -0.58 13.42
N CYS A 28 -14.39 -1.83 13.45
CA CYS A 28 -14.14 -2.54 14.68
C CYS A 28 -12.70 -3.04 14.85
N VAL A 29 -11.90 -3.14 13.78
CA VAL A 29 -10.58 -3.77 13.83
C VAL A 29 -9.48 -2.79 13.46
N ILE A 30 -9.52 -2.26 12.25
CA ILE A 30 -8.46 -1.38 11.72
C ILE A 30 -8.50 -0.02 12.43
N PRO A 31 -7.40 0.44 13.03
CA PRO A 31 -7.34 1.75 13.65
C PRO A 31 -7.65 2.86 12.64
N ARG A 32 -8.49 3.82 13.03
CA ARG A 32 -8.94 4.88 12.12
C ARG A 32 -9.49 4.34 10.78
N GLY A 33 -10.08 3.13 10.79
CA GLY A 33 -10.49 2.41 9.59
C GLY A 33 -11.59 3.11 8.78
N GLN A 34 -12.31 4.06 9.38
CA GLN A 34 -13.33 4.88 8.70
C GLN A 34 -12.77 6.19 8.12
N GLN A 35 -11.45 6.41 8.19
CA GLN A 35 -10.80 7.56 7.60
C GLN A 35 -10.19 7.18 6.24
N THR A 36 -10.17 8.13 5.33
CA THR A 36 -9.40 8.01 4.10
C THR A 36 -7.90 8.17 4.38
N ARG A 37 -7.08 7.63 3.50
CA ARG A 37 -5.62 7.71 3.57
C ARG A 37 -5.07 8.68 2.55
N ASP A 38 -4.05 9.42 2.94
CA ASP A 38 -3.34 10.34 2.06
C ASP A 38 -2.58 9.59 0.96
N CYS A 39 -2.39 10.27 -0.17
CA CYS A 39 -1.49 9.80 -1.21
C CYS A 39 -0.04 10.08 -0.78
N LEU A 40 0.83 9.07 -0.86
CA LEU A 40 2.25 9.23 -0.52
C LEU A 40 3.16 8.98 -1.72
N LEU A 41 4.41 9.45 -1.60
CA LEU A 41 5.53 8.97 -2.40
C LEU A 41 6.52 8.29 -1.45
N ASN A 42 6.86 7.04 -1.75
CA ASN A 42 7.92 6.29 -1.10
C ASN A 42 9.22 6.44 -1.89
N SER A 43 10.34 6.68 -1.21
CA SER A 43 11.63 6.98 -1.85
C SER A 43 12.36 5.76 -2.40
N TRP A 44 11.95 4.51 -2.07
CA TRP A 44 12.73 3.31 -2.34
C TRP A 44 13.12 3.16 -3.82
N GLU A 45 12.16 3.04 -4.73
CA GLU A 45 12.48 2.90 -6.15
C GLU A 45 13.08 4.18 -6.78
N GLY A 46 13.10 5.29 -6.03
CA GLY A 46 13.69 6.54 -6.49
C GLY A 46 15.18 6.68 -6.21
N VAL A 47 15.66 6.20 -5.04
CA VAL A 47 17.05 6.41 -4.59
C VAL A 47 17.68 5.17 -3.93
N HIS A 48 16.90 4.15 -3.58
CA HIS A 48 17.37 3.00 -2.81
C HIS A 48 18.21 3.46 -1.60
N PHE A 49 19.42 2.95 -1.45
CA PHE A 49 20.34 3.31 -0.37
C PHE A 49 21.09 4.64 -0.57
N ASP A 50 20.92 5.31 -1.73
CA ASP A 50 21.57 6.60 -2.04
C ASP A 50 20.82 7.77 -1.38
N VAL A 51 20.74 7.73 -0.06
CA VAL A 51 20.02 8.67 0.79
C VAL A 51 20.94 9.83 1.17
N HIS A 52 20.65 11.04 0.63
CA HIS A 52 21.36 12.28 0.97
C HIS A 52 20.37 13.43 1.15
N GLU A 53 20.61 14.30 2.14
CA GLU A 53 19.69 15.40 2.46
C GLU A 53 19.35 16.29 1.24
N PRO A 54 20.27 16.72 0.38
CA PRO A 54 19.94 17.54 -0.79
C PRO A 54 19.01 16.83 -1.78
N THR A 55 19.29 15.56 -2.07
CA THR A 55 18.47 14.70 -2.93
C THR A 55 17.05 14.54 -2.40
N LEU A 56 16.92 14.25 -1.11
CA LEU A 56 15.62 14.09 -0.47
C LEU A 56 14.80 15.38 -0.48
N ARG A 57 15.45 16.55 -0.27
CA ARG A 57 14.78 17.86 -0.35
C ARG A 57 14.26 18.13 -1.76
N GLU A 58 15.02 17.85 -2.79
CA GLU A 58 14.57 17.98 -4.17
C GLU A 58 13.39 17.05 -4.47
N MET A 59 13.48 15.78 -4.05
CA MET A 59 12.36 14.84 -4.18
C MET A 59 11.10 15.34 -3.47
N MET A 60 11.20 15.82 -2.23
CA MET A 60 10.07 16.39 -1.49
C MET A 60 9.46 17.59 -2.19
N GLN A 61 10.29 18.50 -2.73
CA GLN A 61 9.81 19.65 -3.49
C GLN A 61 9.01 19.21 -4.73
N ARG A 62 9.54 18.25 -5.50
CA ARG A 62 8.83 17.69 -6.67
C ARG A 62 7.55 16.96 -6.26
N THR A 63 7.61 16.20 -5.18
CA THR A 63 6.44 15.48 -4.61
C THR A 63 5.31 16.45 -4.25
N ALA A 64 5.62 17.56 -3.58
CA ALA A 64 4.66 18.60 -3.25
C ALA A 64 4.08 19.28 -4.51
N ALA A 65 4.93 19.59 -5.51
CA ALA A 65 4.52 20.20 -6.77
C ALA A 65 3.58 19.32 -7.60
N LEU A 66 3.65 17.98 -7.45
CA LEU A 66 2.71 17.04 -8.04
C LEU A 66 1.37 17.01 -7.31
N GLY A 67 1.30 17.56 -6.09
CA GLY A 67 0.11 17.53 -5.24
C GLY A 67 -0.01 16.26 -4.38
N ILE A 68 1.04 15.46 -4.24
CA ILE A 68 1.13 14.34 -3.31
C ILE A 68 1.17 14.91 -1.88
N GLU A 69 0.67 14.16 -0.88
CA GLU A 69 0.39 14.68 0.45
C GLU A 69 1.40 14.23 1.51
N MET A 70 2.20 13.20 1.21
CA MET A 70 3.16 12.62 2.14
C MET A 70 4.40 12.14 1.40
N PHE A 71 5.56 12.33 2.02
CA PHE A 71 6.83 11.75 1.57
C PHE A 71 7.29 10.73 2.61
N VAL A 72 7.63 9.51 2.19
CA VAL A 72 8.13 8.43 3.05
C VAL A 72 9.57 8.14 2.69
N LEU A 73 10.48 8.38 3.63
CA LEU A 73 11.87 7.97 3.54
C LEU A 73 11.97 6.48 3.86
N ASP A 74 12.34 5.69 2.85
CA ASP A 74 12.51 4.23 2.97
C ASP A 74 13.91 3.86 3.51
N ASP A 75 14.36 2.63 3.34
CA ASP A 75 15.62 2.08 3.86
C ASP A 75 16.85 2.92 3.46
N GLY A 76 17.91 2.87 4.26
CA GLY A 76 19.19 3.51 3.97
C GLY A 76 19.53 4.79 4.76
N TRP A 77 18.66 5.24 5.68
CA TRP A 77 18.84 6.50 6.42
C TRP A 77 19.65 6.39 7.73
N PHE A 78 19.93 5.19 8.22
CA PHE A 78 20.43 4.91 9.57
C PHE A 78 21.80 4.21 9.58
N GLY A 79 22.50 4.31 10.71
CA GLY A 79 23.78 3.64 10.95
C GLY A 79 24.82 3.89 9.86
N HIS A 80 25.38 2.82 9.30
CA HIS A 80 26.28 2.82 8.15
C HIS A 80 25.66 2.14 6.93
N ARG A 81 24.33 2.13 6.84
CA ARG A 81 23.52 1.44 5.84
C ARG A 81 23.76 1.94 4.42
N LYS A 82 24.55 1.20 3.63
CA LYS A 82 24.84 1.49 2.21
C LYS A 82 24.24 0.45 1.27
N ASP A 83 23.90 -0.69 1.81
CA ASP A 83 23.29 -1.85 1.19
C ASP A 83 22.55 -2.65 2.28
N ASP A 84 22.06 -3.84 1.98
CA ASP A 84 21.32 -4.67 2.92
C ASP A 84 22.21 -5.52 3.85
N HIS A 85 23.56 -5.33 3.84
CA HIS A 85 24.50 -6.16 4.59
C HIS A 85 24.75 -5.69 6.03
N SER A 86 24.40 -4.44 6.38
CA SER A 86 24.78 -3.84 7.65
C SER A 86 23.67 -3.05 8.34
N SER A 87 23.91 -2.71 9.60
CA SER A 87 23.23 -1.66 10.40
C SER A 87 21.79 -1.92 10.83
N LEU A 88 21.10 -3.01 10.43
CA LEU A 88 19.83 -3.31 11.09
C LEU A 88 20.06 -3.52 12.59
N GLY A 89 19.33 -2.79 13.42
CA GLY A 89 19.53 -2.67 14.87
C GLY A 89 20.04 -1.28 15.30
N ASP A 90 20.72 -0.55 14.42
CA ASP A 90 21.38 0.73 14.70
C ASP A 90 20.52 1.91 14.25
N TRP A 91 19.40 2.13 14.93
CA TRP A 91 18.33 3.07 14.52
C TRP A 91 18.64 4.54 14.83
N TYR A 92 19.84 5.01 14.46
CA TYR A 92 20.23 6.41 14.50
C TYR A 92 20.55 6.94 13.09
N PRO A 93 20.28 8.22 12.79
CA PRO A 93 20.56 8.78 11.47
C PRO A 93 22.01 8.61 11.05
N ALA A 94 22.25 8.15 9.82
CA ALA A 94 23.56 7.94 9.26
C ALA A 94 24.38 9.26 9.26
N PRO A 95 25.52 9.36 9.99
CA PRO A 95 26.22 10.63 10.17
C PRO A 95 26.78 11.22 8.87
N ASP A 96 27.13 10.36 7.93
CA ASP A 96 27.66 10.74 6.60
C ASP A 96 26.57 11.21 5.62
N LYS A 97 25.35 10.74 5.80
CA LYS A 97 24.19 11.04 4.93
C LYS A 97 23.32 12.14 5.49
N LEU A 98 23.03 12.08 6.79
CA LEU A 98 22.12 12.94 7.52
C LEU A 98 22.80 13.52 8.77
N PRO A 99 23.86 14.32 8.65
CA PRO A 99 24.70 14.79 9.77
C PRO A 99 23.95 15.63 10.80
N LYS A 100 22.77 16.15 10.43
CA LYS A 100 21.90 16.95 11.32
C LYS A 100 20.68 16.16 11.82
N GLY A 101 20.65 14.84 11.59
CA GLY A 101 19.53 13.98 11.95
C GLY A 101 18.31 14.11 11.01
N LEU A 102 17.16 13.64 11.48
CA LEU A 102 15.91 13.64 10.71
C LEU A 102 15.11 14.95 10.81
N GLN A 103 15.29 15.72 11.90
CA GLN A 103 14.50 16.93 12.15
C GLN A 103 14.52 17.92 10.96
N PRO A 104 15.67 18.22 10.31
CA PRO A 104 15.68 19.12 9.16
C PRO A 104 14.88 18.63 7.95
N LEU A 105 14.68 17.31 7.82
CA LEU A 105 13.87 16.72 6.76
C LEU A 105 12.38 16.82 7.09
N THR A 106 11.98 16.54 8.34
CA THR A 106 10.59 16.68 8.78
C THR A 106 10.12 18.12 8.74
N ASP A 107 10.97 19.07 9.13
CA ASP A 107 10.69 20.51 9.05
C ASP A 107 10.55 20.96 7.59
N TYR A 108 11.43 20.47 6.70
CA TYR A 108 11.34 20.78 5.29
C TYR A 108 10.10 20.20 4.63
N ALA A 109 9.74 18.94 4.93
CA ALA A 109 8.50 18.34 4.47
C ALA A 109 7.28 19.19 4.88
N THR A 110 7.22 19.59 6.16
CA THR A 110 6.17 20.47 6.68
C THR A 110 6.12 21.81 5.96
N ALA A 111 7.27 22.43 5.70
CA ALA A 111 7.36 23.68 4.95
C ALA A 111 6.88 23.55 3.50
N GLN A 112 6.98 22.34 2.90
CA GLN A 112 6.43 22.02 1.58
C GLN A 112 4.94 21.60 1.63
N GLY A 113 4.31 21.57 2.80
CA GLY A 113 2.93 21.10 2.97
C GLY A 113 2.78 19.57 2.95
N LEU A 114 3.88 18.83 3.09
CA LEU A 114 3.92 17.38 3.13
C LEU A 114 3.91 16.86 4.56
N LYS A 115 3.24 15.73 4.78
CA LYS A 115 3.53 14.85 5.92
C LYS A 115 4.82 14.09 5.66
N PHE A 116 5.51 13.69 6.73
CA PHE A 116 6.73 12.89 6.63
C PHE A 116 6.52 11.51 7.22
N GLY A 117 6.99 10.48 6.52
CA GLY A 117 6.99 9.09 6.96
C GLY A 117 8.39 8.50 6.96
N LEU A 118 8.56 7.41 7.70
CA LEU A 118 9.84 6.72 7.86
C LEU A 118 9.65 5.20 7.77
N TRP A 119 10.57 4.52 7.10
CA TRP A 119 10.71 3.07 7.11
C TRP A 119 11.59 2.62 8.28
N ILE A 120 11.20 1.53 8.93
CA ILE A 120 11.99 0.83 9.94
C ILE A 120 11.77 -0.68 9.84
N GLU A 121 12.78 -1.47 10.23
CA GLU A 121 12.73 -2.94 10.33
C GLU A 121 13.26 -3.40 11.70
N PRO A 122 12.58 -3.05 12.81
CA PRO A 122 13.15 -3.16 14.14
C PRO A 122 13.09 -4.56 14.76
N GLU A 123 12.53 -5.52 14.05
CA GLU A 123 12.53 -6.93 14.45
C GLU A 123 13.77 -7.70 13.95
N MET A 124 14.58 -7.06 13.10
CA MET A 124 15.75 -7.67 12.48
C MET A 124 17.04 -7.03 12.95
N ILE A 125 18.15 -7.76 12.84
CA ILE A 125 19.48 -7.34 13.22
C ILE A 125 20.49 -7.87 12.22
N CYS A 126 21.43 -7.03 11.76
CA CYS A 126 22.56 -7.47 10.96
C CYS A 126 23.71 -7.95 11.85
N PRO A 127 24.44 -9.01 11.50
CA PRO A 127 25.70 -9.34 12.15
C PRO A 127 26.69 -8.16 12.14
N ASP A 128 26.70 -7.38 11.07
CA ASP A 128 27.42 -6.10 10.99
C ASP A 128 26.55 -4.94 11.48
N SER A 129 26.30 -4.90 12.79
CA SER A 129 25.69 -3.78 13.51
C SER A 129 26.33 -3.60 14.88
N GLU A 130 26.22 -2.42 15.45
CA GLU A 130 26.67 -2.14 16.81
C GLU A 130 25.84 -2.92 17.83
N LEU A 131 24.54 -3.02 17.59
CA LEU A 131 23.63 -3.80 18.43
C LEU A 131 24.03 -5.28 18.49
N TYR A 132 24.34 -5.92 17.37
CA TYR A 132 24.75 -7.32 17.36
C TYR A 132 26.11 -7.53 18.05
N ARG A 133 27.06 -6.63 17.85
CA ARG A 133 28.36 -6.68 18.54
C ARG A 133 28.23 -6.57 20.06
N ALA A 134 27.25 -5.77 20.52
CA ALA A 134 26.96 -5.62 21.95
C ALA A 134 26.14 -6.79 22.52
N HIS A 135 25.21 -7.33 21.75
CA HIS A 135 24.23 -8.33 22.20
C HIS A 135 24.01 -9.43 21.16
N PRO A 136 25.02 -10.27 20.86
CA PRO A 136 24.88 -11.35 19.88
C PRO A 136 23.88 -12.42 20.32
N ASP A 137 23.63 -12.53 21.62
CA ASP A 137 22.65 -13.45 22.23
C ASP A 137 21.19 -12.97 22.10
N TRP A 138 20.94 -11.77 21.57
CA TRP A 138 19.60 -11.25 21.34
C TRP A 138 18.97 -11.76 20.04
N ALA A 139 19.76 -12.30 19.13
CA ALA A 139 19.24 -12.96 17.94
C ALA A 139 18.63 -14.34 18.29
N LEU A 140 17.59 -14.74 17.55
CA LEU A 140 17.11 -16.13 17.59
C LEU A 140 18.22 -17.05 17.12
N GLN A 141 18.54 -18.06 17.94
CA GLN A 141 19.58 -19.04 17.64
C GLN A 141 19.34 -20.37 18.36
N LEU A 142 19.80 -21.44 17.75
CA LEU A 142 19.85 -22.76 18.36
C LEU A 142 21.14 -22.89 19.19
N PRO A 143 21.09 -23.52 20.38
CA PRO A 143 22.29 -23.71 21.21
C PRO A 143 23.40 -24.43 20.46
N GLY A 144 24.60 -23.79 20.39
CA GLY A 144 25.78 -24.37 19.75
C GLY A 144 25.75 -24.41 18.21
N ILE A 145 24.78 -23.76 17.58
CA ILE A 145 24.70 -23.67 16.11
C ILE A 145 24.84 -22.18 15.71
N VAL A 146 25.61 -21.94 14.65
CA VAL A 146 25.73 -20.60 14.05
C VAL A 146 24.36 -20.19 13.52
N PRO A 147 23.85 -18.99 13.86
CA PRO A 147 22.57 -18.53 13.37
C PRO A 147 22.48 -18.49 11.84
N THR A 148 21.33 -18.86 11.31
CA THR A 148 21.08 -18.86 9.86
C THR A 148 20.83 -17.43 9.39
N GLU A 149 21.72 -16.90 8.54
CA GLU A 149 21.50 -15.62 7.89
C GLU A 149 20.61 -15.75 6.64
N GLN A 150 19.68 -14.79 6.48
CA GLN A 150 18.94 -14.59 5.24
C GLN A 150 18.90 -13.08 4.96
N ARG A 151 19.21 -12.67 3.74
CA ARG A 151 19.34 -11.25 3.38
C ARG A 151 20.33 -10.50 4.32
N TYR A 152 21.41 -11.16 4.74
CA TYR A 152 22.44 -10.62 5.65
C TYR A 152 21.91 -10.16 7.01
N GLN A 153 20.80 -10.75 7.45
CA GLN A 153 20.16 -10.38 8.71
C GLN A 153 19.70 -11.61 9.50
N LEU A 154 19.53 -11.40 10.80
CA LEU A 154 19.00 -12.33 11.78
C LEU A 154 17.73 -11.75 12.38
N VAL A 155 16.94 -12.58 13.07
CA VAL A 155 15.73 -12.17 13.78
C VAL A 155 16.07 -11.88 15.25
N LEU A 156 15.69 -10.71 15.76
CA LEU A 156 15.74 -10.43 17.20
C LEU A 156 14.74 -11.32 17.95
N ASN A 157 15.16 -11.87 19.08
CA ASN A 157 14.31 -12.73 19.90
C ASN A 157 13.36 -11.89 20.78
N LEU A 158 12.26 -11.43 20.20
CA LEU A 158 11.23 -10.65 20.91
C LEU A 158 10.54 -11.45 22.03
N ALA A 159 10.67 -12.78 22.08
CA ALA A 159 10.18 -13.58 23.21
C ALA A 159 10.94 -13.27 24.51
N ARG A 160 12.14 -12.66 24.44
CA ARG A 160 12.87 -12.15 25.59
C ARG A 160 12.35 -10.77 25.95
N PRO A 161 11.88 -10.54 27.18
CA PRO A 161 11.31 -9.26 27.60
C PRO A 161 12.24 -8.06 27.37
N GLU A 162 13.54 -8.22 27.66
CA GLU A 162 14.55 -7.18 27.51
C GLU A 162 14.76 -6.77 26.05
N VAL A 163 14.66 -7.72 25.10
CA VAL A 163 14.77 -7.44 23.67
C VAL A 163 13.52 -6.70 23.17
N ALA A 164 12.35 -7.17 23.58
CA ALA A 164 11.08 -6.52 23.23
C ALA A 164 10.99 -5.10 23.83
N ASP A 165 11.48 -4.89 25.05
CA ASP A 165 11.51 -3.57 25.70
C ASP A 165 12.50 -2.64 25.00
N PHE A 166 13.65 -3.15 24.58
CA PHE A 166 14.62 -2.40 23.77
C PHE A 166 14.00 -1.92 22.46
N VAL A 167 13.36 -2.82 21.70
CA VAL A 167 12.70 -2.46 20.43
C VAL A 167 11.61 -1.41 20.66
N LEU A 168 10.75 -1.61 21.67
CA LEU A 168 9.72 -0.65 22.03
C LEU A 168 10.30 0.73 22.34
N GLN A 169 11.34 0.76 23.20
CA GLN A 169 11.94 2.02 23.65
C GLN A 169 12.65 2.73 22.49
N THR A 170 13.44 1.99 21.69
CA THR A 170 14.17 2.54 20.54
C THR A 170 13.22 3.22 19.54
N VAL A 171 12.12 2.56 19.18
CA VAL A 171 11.14 3.14 18.25
C VAL A 171 10.40 4.30 18.90
N SER A 172 10.04 4.19 20.18
CA SER A 172 9.37 5.27 20.91
C SER A 172 10.26 6.53 21.02
N ASP A 173 11.54 6.37 21.30
CA ASP A 173 12.52 7.46 21.39
C ASP A 173 12.75 8.12 20.02
N LEU A 174 12.83 7.31 18.95
CA LEU A 174 12.94 7.80 17.57
C LEU A 174 11.75 8.72 17.23
N LEU A 175 10.53 8.28 17.53
CA LEU A 175 9.31 9.04 17.26
C LEU A 175 9.17 10.28 18.17
N SER A 176 9.55 10.17 19.45
CA SER A 176 9.52 11.28 20.39
C SER A 176 10.51 12.38 20.03
N SER A 177 11.70 11.98 19.58
CA SER A 177 12.76 12.91 19.15
C SER A 177 12.46 13.57 17.80
N ASN A 178 11.54 13.00 17.03
CA ASN A 178 11.17 13.47 15.69
C ASN A 178 9.64 13.56 15.56
N PRO A 179 8.96 14.48 16.26
CA PRO A 179 7.50 14.56 16.31
C PRO A 179 6.83 14.89 14.96
N GLY A 180 7.60 15.31 13.97
CA GLY A 180 7.15 15.50 12.58
C GLY A 180 6.93 14.21 11.80
N ILE A 181 7.31 13.04 12.35
CA ILE A 181 7.02 11.75 11.73
C ILE A 181 5.54 11.39 11.95
N ALA A 182 4.77 11.35 10.86
CA ALA A 182 3.33 11.06 10.87
C ALA A 182 3.00 9.64 10.42
N TYR A 183 3.97 8.90 9.90
CA TYR A 183 3.80 7.59 9.28
C TYR A 183 5.04 6.73 9.46
N VAL A 184 4.83 5.45 9.74
CA VAL A 184 5.88 4.44 9.85
C VAL A 184 5.54 3.25 8.97
N LYS A 185 6.42 2.93 8.01
CA LYS A 185 6.43 1.63 7.32
C LYS A 185 7.26 0.67 8.18
N TRP A 186 6.54 -0.20 8.90
CA TRP A 186 7.15 -1.24 9.75
C TRP A 186 7.36 -2.49 8.93
N ASP A 187 8.61 -2.86 8.73
CA ASP A 187 9.01 -3.99 7.89
C ASP A 187 9.55 -5.18 8.71
N SER A 188 9.64 -6.34 8.04
CA SER A 188 10.19 -7.58 8.55
C SER A 188 10.53 -8.49 7.36
N ASN A 189 11.78 -8.46 6.89
CA ASN A 189 12.15 -8.97 5.58
C ASN A 189 12.74 -10.38 5.56
N ARG A 190 12.61 -11.14 6.64
CA ARG A 190 12.98 -12.55 6.66
C ARG A 190 12.03 -13.37 7.51
N MET A 191 11.99 -14.67 7.21
CA MET A 191 11.24 -15.63 8.01
C MET A 191 11.97 -15.92 9.33
N MET A 192 11.20 -16.24 10.37
CA MET A 192 11.74 -16.74 11.62
C MET A 192 12.31 -18.14 11.41
N THR A 193 13.60 -18.29 11.67
CA THR A 193 14.34 -19.58 11.67
C THR A 193 15.02 -19.77 13.01
N ASP A 194 15.75 -20.87 13.19
CA ASP A 194 16.53 -21.15 14.41
C ASP A 194 15.67 -21.10 15.69
N ILE A 195 14.49 -21.71 15.61
CA ILE A 195 13.47 -21.73 16.68
C ILE A 195 13.87 -22.81 17.69
N PRO A 196 14.35 -22.46 18.91
CA PRO A 196 14.79 -23.45 19.89
C PRO A 196 13.65 -24.27 20.49
N HIS A 197 12.43 -23.75 20.55
CA HIS A 197 11.24 -24.48 20.94
C HIS A 197 9.96 -23.83 20.40
N PRO A 198 8.87 -24.58 20.18
CA PRO A 198 7.67 -24.08 19.49
C PRO A 198 6.98 -22.88 20.16
N ASN A 199 7.05 -22.73 21.47
CA ASN A 199 6.40 -21.65 22.20
C ASN A 199 6.98 -20.28 21.86
N ILE A 200 8.23 -20.20 21.40
CA ILE A 200 8.85 -18.93 21.00
C ILE A 200 8.06 -18.20 19.94
N CYS A 201 7.47 -18.91 18.97
CA CYS A 201 6.64 -18.26 17.94
C CYS A 201 5.43 -17.55 18.55
N PHE A 202 4.80 -18.17 19.56
CA PHE A 202 3.68 -17.56 20.26
C PHE A 202 4.13 -16.36 21.10
N ASP A 203 5.18 -16.53 21.89
CA ASP A 203 5.71 -15.48 22.77
C ASP A 203 6.22 -14.28 21.95
N TYR A 204 6.86 -14.54 20.80
CA TYR A 204 7.30 -13.54 19.86
C TYR A 204 6.14 -12.67 19.36
N ILE A 205 5.07 -13.30 18.85
CA ILE A 205 3.90 -12.58 18.33
C ILE A 205 3.17 -11.83 19.45
N ALA A 206 3.08 -12.41 20.65
CA ALA A 206 2.51 -11.73 21.82
C ALA A 206 3.31 -10.46 22.18
N ALA A 207 4.64 -10.56 22.16
CA ALA A 207 5.53 -9.42 22.39
C ALA A 207 5.41 -8.35 21.29
N TYR A 208 5.38 -8.75 20.02
CA TYR A 208 5.12 -7.85 18.89
C TYR A 208 3.79 -7.09 19.07
N TYR A 209 2.69 -7.75 19.41
CA TYR A 209 1.42 -7.09 19.67
C TYR A 209 1.47 -6.15 20.87
N ARG A 210 2.24 -6.49 21.92
CA ARG A 210 2.50 -5.62 23.04
C ARG A 210 3.24 -4.35 22.60
N ILE A 211 4.31 -4.50 21.82
CA ILE A 211 5.08 -3.38 21.28
C ILE A 211 4.17 -2.44 20.47
N MET A 212 3.43 -2.98 19.52
CA MET A 212 2.54 -2.20 18.66
C MET A 212 1.45 -1.48 19.45
N ARG A 213 0.86 -2.13 20.46
CA ARG A 213 -0.13 -1.50 21.35
C ARG A 213 0.45 -0.33 22.09
N GLU A 214 1.62 -0.48 22.70
CA GLU A 214 2.29 0.58 23.46
C GLU A 214 2.70 1.75 22.56
N LEU A 215 3.25 1.49 21.38
CA LEU A 215 3.61 2.53 20.40
C LEU A 215 2.39 3.33 19.99
N ARG A 216 1.26 2.69 19.75
CA ARG A 216 0.00 3.38 19.41
C ARG A 216 -0.54 4.25 20.54
N LEU A 217 -0.37 3.82 21.80
CA LEU A 217 -0.75 4.62 22.96
C LEU A 217 0.16 5.84 23.15
N ARG A 218 1.47 5.67 22.95
CA ARG A 218 2.46 6.74 23.10
C ARG A 218 2.46 7.71 21.92
N HIS A 219 2.19 7.22 20.69
CA HIS A 219 2.25 7.99 19.45
C HIS A 219 0.92 7.87 18.65
N PRO A 220 -0.21 8.34 19.19
CA PRO A 220 -1.54 8.11 18.59
C PRO A 220 -1.74 8.84 17.25
N HIS A 221 -0.90 9.81 16.90
CA HIS A 221 -0.92 10.52 15.63
C HIS A 221 -0.26 9.76 14.49
N VAL A 222 0.64 8.80 14.79
CA VAL A 222 1.40 8.04 13.78
C VAL A 222 0.52 6.98 13.13
N VAL A 223 0.57 6.90 11.81
CA VAL A 223 0.00 5.81 11.00
C VAL A 223 1.04 4.71 10.87
N PHE A 224 0.66 3.45 11.09
CA PHE A 224 1.55 2.31 10.88
C PHE A 224 1.10 1.49 9.68
N GLN A 225 1.99 1.32 8.70
CA GLN A 225 1.85 0.34 7.63
C GLN A 225 2.59 -0.93 8.01
N CYS A 226 1.95 -2.07 7.83
CA CYS A 226 2.58 -3.38 7.96
C CYS A 226 3.21 -3.78 6.63
N CYS A 227 4.50 -4.01 6.64
CA CYS A 227 5.25 -4.71 5.61
C CYS A 227 5.94 -5.93 6.26
N SER A 228 6.01 -7.02 5.55
CA SER A 228 6.77 -8.21 5.96
C SER A 228 7.19 -8.93 4.68
N ALA A 229 8.28 -8.47 4.06
CA ALA A 229 8.62 -8.81 2.69
C ALA A 229 7.38 -8.70 1.77
N GLY A 230 6.68 -7.58 1.86
CA GLY A 230 5.33 -7.42 1.33
C GLY A 230 4.25 -7.91 2.30
N GLY A 231 3.34 -8.78 1.85
CA GLY A 231 2.14 -9.22 2.57
C GLY A 231 2.33 -10.39 3.54
N GLY A 232 3.53 -10.73 3.96
CA GLY A 232 3.81 -11.90 4.81
C GLY A 232 3.11 -11.91 6.17
N ARG A 233 2.68 -10.74 6.67
CA ARG A 233 1.93 -10.58 7.92
C ARG A 233 0.56 -9.90 7.68
N MET A 234 -0.04 -10.14 6.53
CA MET A 234 -1.35 -9.56 6.21
C MET A 234 -2.47 -10.41 6.80
N ASP A 235 -2.72 -10.25 8.10
CA ASP A 235 -3.73 -10.99 8.85
C ASP A 235 -4.58 -10.06 9.76
N LEU A 236 -5.66 -10.61 10.33
CA LEU A 236 -6.59 -9.84 11.18
C LEU A 236 -6.00 -9.50 12.56
N GLY A 237 -5.00 -10.24 13.03
CA GLY A 237 -4.28 -9.93 14.27
C GLY A 237 -3.45 -8.67 14.09
N ALA A 238 -2.64 -8.60 13.03
CA ALA A 238 -1.87 -7.41 12.69
C ALA A 238 -2.77 -6.20 12.35
N ALA A 239 -3.95 -6.43 11.75
CA ALA A 239 -4.91 -5.39 11.41
C ALA A 239 -5.44 -4.59 12.62
N GLN A 240 -5.30 -5.12 13.85
CA GLN A 240 -5.63 -4.37 15.07
C GLN A 240 -4.65 -3.24 15.38
N PHE A 241 -3.47 -3.27 14.77
CA PHE A 241 -2.37 -2.34 15.07
C PHE A 241 -1.92 -1.52 13.87
N HIS A 242 -2.27 -1.95 12.64
CA HIS A 242 -1.85 -1.32 11.39
C HIS A 242 -3.06 -0.77 10.63
N GLU A 243 -2.91 0.45 10.14
CA GLU A 243 -3.93 1.09 9.30
C GLU A 243 -3.92 0.54 7.88
N GLU A 244 -2.79 0.04 7.41
CA GLU A 244 -2.63 -0.45 6.04
C GLU A 244 -1.54 -1.50 5.91
N PHE A 245 -1.55 -2.20 4.78
CA PHE A 245 -0.66 -3.29 4.46
C PHE A 245 -0.01 -3.06 3.10
N TRP A 246 1.27 -3.39 2.99
CA TRP A 246 1.98 -3.50 1.74
C TRP A 246 1.84 -4.94 1.22
N LEU A 247 1.35 -5.12 -0.01
CA LEU A 247 1.03 -6.46 -0.53
C LEU A 247 2.26 -7.23 -1.01
N SER A 248 3.19 -6.54 -1.65
CA SER A 248 4.37 -7.14 -2.28
C SER A 248 5.32 -6.05 -2.75
N ASP A 249 6.61 -6.32 -2.71
CA ASP A 249 7.64 -5.47 -3.32
C ASP A 249 7.64 -5.57 -4.86
N ASN A 250 6.93 -6.55 -5.43
CA ASN A 250 6.64 -6.51 -6.87
C ASN A 250 5.57 -5.44 -7.15
N THR A 251 6.02 -4.33 -7.69
CA THR A 251 5.20 -3.14 -7.99
C THR A 251 4.68 -3.10 -9.43
N ASP A 252 4.97 -4.11 -10.24
CA ASP A 252 4.50 -4.18 -11.62
C ASP A 252 2.96 -4.15 -11.69
N ALA A 253 2.42 -3.15 -12.37
CA ALA A 253 0.98 -2.91 -12.43
C ALA A 253 0.18 -4.10 -13.01
N HIS A 254 0.76 -4.87 -13.94
CA HIS A 254 0.13 -6.08 -14.47
C HIS A 254 -0.02 -7.14 -13.38
N ASP A 255 1.05 -7.40 -12.62
CA ASP A 255 1.04 -8.42 -11.57
C ASP A 255 0.17 -7.97 -10.38
N ARG A 256 0.17 -6.66 -10.10
CA ARG A 256 -0.67 -6.03 -9.07
C ARG A 256 -2.17 -6.22 -9.31
N LEU A 257 -2.64 -6.38 -10.54
CA LEU A 257 -4.05 -6.70 -10.79
C LEU A 257 -4.50 -7.96 -10.04
N ARG A 258 -3.69 -9.03 -10.07
CA ARG A 258 -3.99 -10.27 -9.35
C ARG A 258 -3.83 -10.12 -7.85
N MET A 259 -2.75 -9.48 -7.40
CA MET A 259 -2.47 -9.28 -5.98
C MET A 259 -3.56 -8.44 -5.31
N GLN A 260 -3.92 -7.29 -5.90
CA GLN A 260 -4.96 -6.40 -5.36
C GLN A 260 -6.34 -7.04 -5.43
N TRP A 261 -6.67 -7.75 -6.52
CA TRP A 261 -7.89 -8.55 -6.59
C TRP A 261 -8.00 -9.54 -5.43
N SER A 262 -6.93 -10.31 -5.17
CA SER A 262 -6.89 -11.28 -4.09
C SER A 262 -7.05 -10.61 -2.72
N ALA A 263 -6.36 -9.49 -2.49
CA ALA A 263 -6.47 -8.73 -1.25
C ALA A 263 -7.90 -8.25 -0.97
N THR A 264 -8.67 -7.88 -2.01
CA THR A 264 -10.07 -7.45 -1.85
C THR A 264 -11.02 -8.53 -1.32
N HIS A 265 -10.59 -9.80 -1.20
CA HIS A 265 -11.41 -10.82 -0.55
C HIS A 265 -11.47 -10.61 0.96
N PHE A 266 -10.44 -10.05 1.55
CA PHE A 266 -10.27 -9.94 2.99
C PHE A 266 -10.15 -8.51 3.49
N PHE A 267 -9.51 -7.61 2.74
CA PHE A 267 -9.18 -6.25 3.20
C PHE A 267 -9.87 -5.15 2.39
N PRO A 268 -10.36 -4.09 3.06
CA PRO A 268 -10.93 -2.92 2.37
C PRO A 268 -9.83 -2.11 1.66
N ALA A 269 -10.20 -1.36 0.64
CA ALA A 269 -9.28 -0.63 -0.22
C ALA A 269 -8.39 0.38 0.54
N ASN A 270 -8.89 1.01 1.62
CA ASN A 270 -8.07 1.93 2.43
C ASN A 270 -7.01 1.25 3.29
N ALA A 271 -7.04 -0.08 3.38
CA ALA A 271 -6.03 -0.86 4.07
C ALA A 271 -4.98 -1.49 3.12
N VAL A 272 -5.08 -1.25 1.82
CA VAL A 272 -4.22 -1.88 0.81
C VAL A 272 -3.39 -0.82 0.10
N GLY A 273 -2.09 -0.78 0.38
CA GLY A 273 -1.14 0.11 -0.31
C GLY A 273 -0.94 -0.29 -1.77
N ALA A 274 -1.06 0.69 -2.68
CA ALA A 274 -0.89 0.49 -4.12
C ALA A 274 -0.18 1.70 -4.73
N HIS A 275 0.96 1.45 -5.38
CA HIS A 275 1.83 2.52 -5.86
C HIS A 275 1.94 2.56 -7.38
N VAL A 276 2.01 3.78 -7.92
CA VAL A 276 2.41 4.08 -9.29
C VAL A 276 3.93 4.10 -9.32
N THR A 277 4.53 3.27 -10.18
CA THR A 277 5.99 3.13 -10.29
C THR A 277 6.51 3.57 -11.65
N ALA A 278 7.81 3.54 -11.86
CA ALA A 278 8.45 3.89 -13.12
C ALA A 278 8.06 2.93 -14.27
N SER A 279 8.30 3.34 -15.51
CA SER A 279 8.19 2.49 -16.69
C SER A 279 9.44 2.68 -17.58
N PRO A 280 10.22 1.60 -17.84
CA PRO A 280 9.94 0.19 -17.46
C PRO A 280 9.95 -0.02 -15.95
N ASN A 281 9.15 -1.01 -15.48
CA ASN A 281 9.15 -1.41 -14.09
C ASN A 281 10.52 -1.97 -13.68
N LEU A 282 10.99 -1.61 -12.50
CA LEU A 282 12.35 -1.94 -12.02
C LEU A 282 12.60 -3.46 -11.93
N TYR A 283 11.60 -4.23 -11.48
CA TYR A 283 11.76 -5.66 -11.21
C TYR A 283 11.48 -6.54 -12.43
N THR A 284 10.47 -6.19 -13.23
CA THR A 284 10.01 -7.01 -14.35
C THR A 284 10.47 -6.52 -15.72
N GLY A 285 10.96 -5.28 -15.82
CA GLY A 285 11.27 -4.63 -17.08
C GLY A 285 10.06 -4.32 -17.97
N ARG A 286 8.83 -4.60 -17.49
CA ARG A 286 7.61 -4.40 -18.27
C ARG A 286 7.32 -2.92 -18.47
N ARG A 287 6.91 -2.56 -19.70
CA ARG A 287 6.49 -1.21 -20.05
C ARG A 287 4.97 -1.11 -20.04
N SER A 288 4.44 -0.04 -19.46
CA SER A 288 3.01 0.29 -19.47
C SER A 288 2.81 1.79 -19.44
N THR A 289 1.63 2.25 -19.84
CA THR A 289 1.29 3.69 -19.80
C THR A 289 1.16 4.17 -18.36
N LEU A 290 1.37 5.46 -18.14
CA LEU A 290 1.13 6.08 -16.83
C LEU A 290 -0.32 5.89 -16.39
N LYS A 291 -1.29 6.06 -17.31
CA LYS A 291 -2.70 5.78 -17.05
C LYS A 291 -2.93 4.37 -16.49
N PHE A 292 -2.40 3.34 -17.14
CA PHE A 292 -2.59 1.95 -16.70
C PHE A 292 -2.06 1.74 -15.28
N ARG A 293 -0.82 2.18 -15.02
CA ARG A 293 -0.21 2.10 -13.67
C ARG A 293 -1.03 2.86 -12.63
N PHE A 294 -1.50 4.05 -13.00
CA PHE A 294 -2.29 4.90 -12.11
C PHE A 294 -3.66 4.28 -11.80
N ASP A 295 -4.39 3.80 -12.80
CA ASP A 295 -5.71 3.19 -12.61
C ASP A 295 -5.63 1.90 -11.79
N VAL A 296 -4.54 1.12 -11.94
CA VAL A 296 -4.29 -0.06 -11.08
C VAL A 296 -4.03 0.38 -9.63
N ALA A 297 -3.21 1.38 -9.40
CA ALA A 297 -2.94 1.89 -8.06
C ALA A 297 -4.17 2.57 -7.42
N LEU A 298 -5.05 3.14 -8.22
CA LEU A 298 -6.29 3.78 -7.75
C LEU A 298 -7.24 2.78 -7.05
N ALA A 299 -7.15 1.49 -7.36
CA ALA A 299 -7.97 0.45 -6.73
C ALA A 299 -7.68 0.19 -5.23
N GLY A 300 -6.70 0.89 -4.66
CA GLY A 300 -6.30 0.80 -3.24
C GLY A 300 -6.04 2.17 -2.63
N ARG A 301 -5.17 2.19 -1.61
CA ARG A 301 -4.60 3.45 -1.10
C ARG A 301 -3.50 3.88 -2.07
N LEU A 302 -3.84 4.85 -2.90
CA LEU A 302 -2.96 5.38 -3.93
C LEU A 302 -1.67 5.95 -3.34
N GLY A 303 -0.55 5.56 -3.89
CA GLY A 303 0.76 6.14 -3.64
C GLY A 303 1.63 6.10 -4.90
N PHE A 304 2.86 6.56 -4.73
CA PHE A 304 3.89 6.57 -5.77
C PHE A 304 5.17 5.97 -5.21
N GLU A 305 5.92 5.29 -6.06
CA GLU A 305 7.25 4.78 -5.76
C GLU A 305 8.11 4.89 -7.03
N LEU A 306 8.72 6.05 -7.21
CA LEU A 306 9.52 6.42 -8.37
C LEU A 306 10.38 7.65 -8.01
N ASP A 307 11.36 7.95 -8.87
CA ASP A 307 12.10 9.20 -8.77
C ASP A 307 11.31 10.36 -9.41
N PRO A 308 10.73 11.29 -8.64
CA PRO A 308 9.95 12.38 -9.21
C PRO A 308 10.82 13.39 -9.99
N ARG A 309 12.15 13.32 -9.85
CA ARG A 309 13.10 14.19 -10.58
C ARG A 309 13.28 13.74 -12.04
N SER A 310 12.99 12.47 -12.34
CA SER A 310 13.09 11.88 -13.67
C SER A 310 11.88 12.15 -14.57
N LEU A 311 10.79 12.69 -14.01
CA LEU A 311 9.56 12.96 -14.74
C LEU A 311 9.74 14.14 -15.71
N ASN A 312 9.23 13.99 -16.92
CA ASN A 312 9.13 15.11 -17.87
C ASN A 312 7.85 15.94 -17.61
N ALA A 313 7.74 17.09 -18.26
CA ALA A 313 6.64 18.02 -18.04
C ALA A 313 5.24 17.46 -18.39
N GLU A 314 5.16 16.56 -19.38
CA GLU A 314 3.90 15.90 -19.78
C GLU A 314 3.46 14.89 -18.73
N GLU A 315 4.39 14.07 -18.22
CA GLU A 315 4.12 13.11 -17.14
C GLU A 315 3.70 13.82 -15.84
N GLU A 316 4.39 14.91 -15.48
CA GLU A 316 4.01 15.72 -14.32
C GLU A 316 2.59 16.30 -14.47
N ALA A 317 2.25 16.83 -15.66
CA ALA A 317 0.92 17.37 -15.92
C ALA A 317 -0.16 16.27 -15.85
N GLU A 318 0.13 15.09 -16.40
CA GLU A 318 -0.78 13.95 -16.35
C GLU A 318 -0.97 13.45 -14.90
N ILE A 319 0.11 13.35 -14.12
CA ILE A 319 0.02 12.94 -12.69
C ILE A 319 -0.84 13.94 -11.92
N ARG A 320 -0.60 15.25 -12.07
CA ARG A 320 -1.40 16.29 -11.39
C ARG A 320 -2.89 16.18 -11.71
N ALA A 321 -3.24 16.00 -12.97
CA ALA A 321 -4.63 15.89 -13.40
C ALA A 321 -5.29 14.63 -12.82
N ARG A 322 -4.62 13.48 -12.89
CA ARG A 322 -5.13 12.21 -12.37
C ARG A 322 -5.21 12.22 -10.84
N LEU A 323 -4.23 12.82 -10.16
CA LEU A 323 -4.23 12.91 -8.71
C LEU A 323 -5.35 13.84 -8.19
N ALA A 324 -5.62 14.94 -8.87
CA ALA A 324 -6.76 15.81 -8.55
C ALA A 324 -8.09 15.05 -8.63
N LEU A 325 -8.27 14.25 -9.71
CA LEU A 325 -9.43 13.37 -9.86
C LEU A 325 -9.47 12.31 -8.73
N ALA A 326 -8.37 11.63 -8.48
CA ALA A 326 -8.28 10.57 -7.46
C ALA A 326 -8.63 11.08 -6.06
N LYS A 327 -8.23 12.32 -5.70
CA LYS A 327 -8.61 12.94 -4.43
C LYS A 327 -10.13 13.09 -4.29
N GLY A 328 -10.83 13.46 -5.37
CA GLY A 328 -12.28 13.52 -5.40
C GLY A 328 -12.96 12.15 -5.28
N LEU A 329 -12.34 11.11 -5.84
CA LEU A 329 -12.84 9.73 -5.82
C LEU A 329 -12.43 8.95 -4.56
N ARG A 330 -11.50 9.48 -3.78
CA ARG A 330 -10.90 8.81 -2.61
C ARG A 330 -11.94 8.23 -1.62
N PRO A 331 -12.97 8.98 -1.18
CA PRO A 331 -13.97 8.42 -0.27
C PRO A 331 -14.71 7.23 -0.88
N LEU A 332 -15.06 7.33 -2.16
CA LEU A 332 -15.79 6.28 -2.88
C LEU A 332 -14.95 5.00 -3.00
N VAL A 333 -13.67 5.10 -3.37
CA VAL A 333 -12.79 3.93 -3.50
C VAL A 333 -12.42 3.34 -2.15
N GLN A 334 -11.98 4.19 -1.22
CA GLN A 334 -11.41 3.71 0.03
C GLN A 334 -12.44 3.27 1.07
N LEU A 335 -13.63 3.87 1.06
CA LEU A 335 -14.67 3.59 2.05
C LEU A 335 -15.92 2.93 1.46
N GLY A 336 -16.07 2.93 0.14
CA GLY A 336 -17.17 2.29 -0.56
C GLY A 336 -17.18 0.76 -0.47
N ASP A 337 -18.26 0.18 -0.87
CA ASP A 337 -18.42 -1.26 -1.05
C ASP A 337 -17.80 -1.69 -2.38
N VAL A 338 -17.04 -2.77 -2.38
CA VAL A 338 -16.41 -3.32 -3.59
C VAL A 338 -17.20 -4.49 -4.16
N TYR A 339 -17.37 -4.47 -5.48
CA TYR A 339 -17.90 -5.58 -6.26
C TYR A 339 -16.83 -6.08 -7.22
N ARG A 340 -16.41 -7.34 -7.07
CA ARG A 340 -15.54 -8.03 -8.00
C ARG A 340 -16.36 -8.54 -9.18
N LEU A 341 -16.17 -7.96 -10.35
CA LEU A 341 -17.02 -8.20 -11.52
C LEU A 341 -16.41 -9.21 -12.49
N VAL A 342 -15.12 -9.05 -12.82
CA VAL A 342 -14.39 -9.93 -13.74
C VAL A 342 -13.06 -10.30 -13.09
N SER A 343 -12.82 -11.59 -12.94
CA SER A 343 -11.65 -12.15 -12.26
C SER A 343 -10.43 -12.20 -13.20
N PRO A 344 -9.26 -11.65 -12.79
CA PRO A 344 -8.02 -11.76 -13.57
C PRO A 344 -7.41 -13.17 -13.52
N TYR A 345 -8.01 -14.11 -12.82
CA TYR A 345 -7.64 -15.52 -12.81
C TYR A 345 -8.42 -16.35 -13.82
N GLU A 346 -9.55 -15.82 -14.30
CA GLU A 346 -10.46 -16.50 -15.23
C GLU A 346 -10.53 -15.81 -16.60
N SER A 347 -9.96 -14.61 -16.70
CA SER A 347 -9.98 -13.78 -17.91
C SER A 347 -8.71 -12.96 -18.03
N THR A 348 -8.39 -12.53 -19.24
CA THR A 348 -7.38 -11.48 -19.52
C THR A 348 -7.88 -10.09 -19.11
N ASP A 349 -9.18 -9.96 -18.86
CA ASP A 349 -9.79 -8.75 -18.31
C ASP A 349 -9.96 -8.86 -16.80
N CYS A 350 -9.94 -7.70 -16.14
CA CYS A 350 -10.21 -7.56 -14.71
C CYS A 350 -11.15 -6.38 -14.51
N ALA A 351 -12.14 -6.50 -13.60
CA ALA A 351 -13.03 -5.37 -13.32
C ALA A 351 -13.50 -5.36 -11.87
N LEU A 352 -13.35 -4.20 -11.24
CA LEU A 352 -13.82 -3.87 -9.90
C LEU A 352 -14.79 -2.68 -9.98
N LEU A 353 -15.86 -2.72 -9.20
CA LEU A 353 -16.75 -1.57 -9.04
C LEU A 353 -16.82 -1.20 -7.56
N TYR A 354 -16.63 0.07 -7.27
CA TYR A 354 -16.77 0.67 -5.95
C TYR A 354 -18.05 1.51 -5.91
N THR A 355 -18.82 1.42 -4.82
CA THR A 355 -20.04 2.22 -4.66
C THR A 355 -20.29 2.60 -3.20
N ASP A 356 -20.84 3.78 -2.99
CA ASP A 356 -21.34 4.24 -1.69
C ASP A 356 -22.89 4.05 -1.56
N GLY A 357 -23.48 3.39 -2.55
CA GLY A 357 -24.92 3.17 -2.63
C GLY A 357 -25.67 4.22 -3.47
N GLN A 358 -25.03 5.32 -3.82
CA GLN A 358 -25.57 6.36 -4.72
C GLN A 358 -24.78 6.41 -6.02
N GLN A 359 -23.52 6.80 -5.98
CA GLN A 359 -22.62 6.81 -7.12
C GLN A 359 -21.76 5.54 -7.17
N ALA A 360 -21.18 5.26 -8.33
CA ALA A 360 -20.26 4.15 -8.48
C ALA A 360 -19.07 4.50 -9.39
N LEU A 361 -17.96 3.78 -9.18
CA LEU A 361 -16.75 3.85 -9.99
C LEU A 361 -16.39 2.46 -10.47
N LEU A 362 -16.37 2.25 -11.78
CA LEU A 362 -15.86 1.06 -12.42
C LEU A 362 -14.38 1.28 -12.78
N LEU A 363 -13.53 0.40 -12.33
CA LEU A 363 -12.15 0.24 -12.78
C LEU A 363 -12.08 -1.07 -13.58
N ALA A 364 -11.84 -0.99 -14.88
CA ALA A 364 -11.73 -2.16 -15.72
C ALA A 364 -10.41 -2.12 -16.51
N TYR A 365 -9.84 -3.30 -16.71
CA TYR A 365 -8.51 -3.49 -17.26
C TYR A 365 -8.51 -4.66 -18.24
N THR A 366 -7.62 -4.60 -19.24
CA THR A 366 -7.23 -5.76 -20.03
C THR A 366 -5.71 -5.93 -20.02
N THR A 367 -5.24 -7.15 -19.90
CA THR A 367 -3.82 -7.49 -19.98
C THR A 367 -3.39 -7.92 -21.39
N GLU A 368 -4.34 -8.39 -22.17
CA GLU A 368 -4.14 -8.86 -23.53
C GLU A 368 -5.25 -8.37 -24.45
N ARG A 369 -5.01 -8.45 -25.74
CA ARG A 369 -6.03 -8.20 -26.75
C ARG A 369 -6.01 -9.29 -27.81
N ALA A 370 -7.12 -9.98 -27.99
CA ALA A 370 -7.29 -10.93 -29.07
C ALA A 370 -7.62 -10.17 -30.38
N PHE A 371 -7.05 -10.59 -31.51
CA PHE A 371 -7.27 -9.96 -32.81
C PHE A 371 -8.75 -9.92 -33.23
N THR A 372 -9.52 -10.93 -32.87
CA THR A 372 -10.94 -11.08 -33.20
C THR A 372 -11.91 -10.45 -32.20
N GLN A 373 -11.43 -10.06 -31.02
CA GLN A 373 -12.28 -9.49 -29.97
C GLN A 373 -12.40 -7.98 -30.15
N GLN A 374 -13.55 -7.50 -30.55
CA GLN A 374 -13.81 -6.09 -30.78
C GLN A 374 -14.22 -5.36 -29.50
N HIS A 375 -14.91 -6.03 -28.59
CA HIS A 375 -15.32 -5.46 -27.30
C HIS A 375 -15.51 -6.56 -26.25
N THR A 376 -15.30 -6.19 -25.00
CA THR A 376 -15.68 -6.99 -23.83
C THR A 376 -16.90 -6.36 -23.19
N ARG A 377 -17.81 -7.17 -22.69
CA ARG A 377 -18.97 -6.70 -21.94
C ARG A 377 -18.77 -6.98 -20.45
N ILE A 378 -18.61 -5.92 -19.67
CA ILE A 378 -18.42 -6.01 -18.22
C ILE A 378 -19.77 -6.11 -17.52
N PRO A 379 -20.09 -7.21 -16.81
CA PRO A 379 -21.33 -7.31 -16.04
C PRO A 379 -21.29 -6.33 -14.87
N LEU A 380 -22.34 -5.53 -14.67
CA LEU A 380 -22.40 -4.59 -13.55
C LEU A 380 -23.27 -5.13 -12.42
N ARG A 381 -22.94 -4.75 -11.20
CA ARG A 381 -23.68 -5.06 -9.97
C ARG A 381 -23.54 -3.91 -8.96
N GLY A 382 -24.52 -3.78 -8.06
CA GLY A 382 -24.44 -2.84 -6.95
C GLY A 382 -24.93 -1.43 -7.26
N LEU A 383 -25.54 -1.21 -8.42
CA LEU A 383 -26.28 0.01 -8.76
C LEU A 383 -27.71 -0.07 -8.22
N GLN A 384 -28.36 1.07 -7.98
CA GLN A 384 -29.78 1.14 -7.66
C GLN A 384 -30.59 0.95 -8.97
N ALA A 385 -31.48 -0.05 -8.99
CA ALA A 385 -32.15 -0.44 -10.21
C ALA A 385 -32.94 0.71 -10.88
N ASP A 386 -33.67 1.50 -10.08
CA ASP A 386 -34.55 2.56 -10.53
C ASP A 386 -33.85 3.92 -10.71
N ALA A 387 -32.58 4.06 -10.26
CA ALA A 387 -31.86 5.30 -10.44
C ALA A 387 -31.35 5.44 -11.87
N LEU A 388 -31.47 6.65 -12.44
CA LEU A 388 -30.89 7.01 -13.72
C LEU A 388 -29.47 7.50 -13.52
N TYR A 389 -28.50 6.93 -14.23
CA TYR A 389 -27.07 7.27 -14.11
C TYR A 389 -26.55 7.92 -15.38
N THR A 390 -25.76 8.99 -15.23
CA THR A 390 -24.87 9.47 -16.29
C THR A 390 -23.61 8.63 -16.27
N ILE A 391 -23.14 8.18 -17.44
CA ILE A 391 -21.94 7.37 -17.65
C ILE A 391 -20.81 8.29 -18.10
N GLU A 392 -19.73 8.37 -17.33
CA GLU A 392 -18.60 9.25 -17.64
C GLU A 392 -17.29 8.47 -17.63
N GLU A 393 -16.59 8.40 -18.78
CA GLU A 393 -15.23 7.88 -18.87
C GLU A 393 -14.24 8.98 -18.45
N LEU A 394 -13.48 8.73 -17.40
CA LEU A 394 -12.61 9.70 -16.76
C LEU A 394 -11.19 9.67 -17.34
N LEU A 395 -10.67 10.83 -17.72
CA LEU A 395 -9.30 11.05 -18.22
C LEU A 395 -8.81 9.94 -19.19
N PRO A 396 -9.49 9.75 -20.32
CA PRO A 396 -9.06 8.78 -21.33
C PRO A 396 -7.68 9.14 -21.87
N ASP A 397 -6.88 8.14 -22.23
CA ASP A 397 -5.58 8.30 -22.87
C ASP A 397 -5.61 8.18 -24.41
N THR A 398 -6.81 8.16 -24.96
CA THR A 398 -7.07 8.03 -26.39
C THR A 398 -8.10 9.10 -26.83
N PRO A 399 -8.06 9.55 -28.10
CA PRO A 399 -9.03 10.50 -28.62
C PRO A 399 -10.48 9.99 -28.63
N LYS A 400 -10.65 8.65 -28.63
CA LYS A 400 -11.96 8.00 -28.56
C LYS A 400 -12.12 7.34 -27.21
N PHE A 401 -13.31 7.49 -26.62
CA PHE A 401 -13.70 6.72 -25.45
C PHE A 401 -13.62 5.21 -25.72
N LEU A 402 -13.13 4.46 -24.74
CA LEU A 402 -13.16 3.01 -24.77
C LEU A 402 -14.56 2.47 -24.45
N CYS A 403 -15.38 3.25 -23.73
CA CYS A 403 -16.76 2.97 -23.45
C CYS A 403 -17.67 3.64 -24.50
N PRO A 404 -18.32 2.90 -25.43
CA PRO A 404 -19.23 3.49 -26.42
C PRO A 404 -20.44 4.17 -25.81
N GLN A 405 -20.77 3.87 -24.55
CA GLN A 405 -21.89 4.45 -23.81
C GLN A 405 -21.49 5.67 -22.97
N ALA A 406 -20.25 6.15 -23.06
CA ALA A 406 -19.83 7.38 -22.40
C ALA A 406 -20.71 8.56 -22.86
N GLY A 407 -21.24 9.33 -21.89
CA GLY A 407 -22.19 10.40 -22.11
C GLY A 407 -23.67 9.95 -22.14
N ALA A 408 -23.95 8.66 -22.19
CA ALA A 408 -25.31 8.15 -22.14
C ALA A 408 -25.92 8.21 -20.73
N GLN A 409 -27.26 8.18 -20.68
CA GLN A 409 -28.02 8.07 -19.44
C GLN A 409 -28.83 6.76 -19.49
N LEU A 410 -28.55 5.89 -18.50
CA LEU A 410 -29.21 4.58 -18.40
C LEU A 410 -29.61 4.31 -16.94
N THR A 411 -30.69 3.57 -16.76
CA THR A 411 -31.10 3.12 -15.43
C THR A 411 -30.12 2.05 -14.89
N GLY A 412 -30.05 1.94 -13.59
CA GLY A 412 -29.26 0.88 -12.98
C GLY A 412 -29.72 -0.52 -13.39
N ALA A 413 -31.03 -0.72 -13.61
CA ALA A 413 -31.59 -1.97 -14.10
C ALA A 413 -31.07 -2.30 -15.52
N GLU A 414 -31.08 -1.34 -16.44
CA GLU A 414 -30.52 -1.51 -17.80
C GLU A 414 -29.03 -1.83 -17.77
N LEU A 415 -28.27 -1.08 -16.99
CA LEU A 415 -26.82 -1.29 -16.83
C LEU A 415 -26.49 -2.66 -16.26
N MET A 416 -27.20 -3.10 -15.22
CA MET A 416 -26.94 -4.41 -14.59
C MET A 416 -27.42 -5.59 -15.46
N SER A 417 -28.49 -5.40 -16.27
CA SER A 417 -28.99 -6.46 -17.14
C SER A 417 -28.18 -6.61 -18.42
N SER A 418 -27.77 -5.50 -19.05
CA SER A 418 -27.08 -5.49 -20.33
C SER A 418 -25.54 -5.59 -20.18
N GLY A 419 -24.99 -5.18 -19.02
CA GLY A 419 -23.56 -4.94 -18.83
C GLY A 419 -23.05 -3.76 -19.65
N LEU A 420 -21.79 -3.37 -19.43
CA LEU A 420 -21.16 -2.22 -20.09
C LEU A 420 -20.15 -2.69 -21.14
N PRO A 421 -20.29 -2.30 -22.43
CA PRO A 421 -19.31 -2.63 -23.45
C PRO A 421 -18.06 -1.77 -23.32
N ILE A 422 -16.88 -2.40 -23.38
CA ILE A 422 -15.57 -1.73 -23.43
C ILE A 422 -14.82 -2.20 -24.70
N CYS A 423 -14.34 -1.24 -25.49
CA CYS A 423 -13.64 -1.47 -26.74
C CYS A 423 -12.12 -1.35 -26.53
N TRP A 424 -11.49 -2.43 -26.11
CA TRP A 424 -10.04 -2.46 -25.98
C TRP A 424 -9.36 -2.34 -27.34
N ASN A 425 -8.29 -1.55 -27.44
CA ASN A 425 -7.53 -1.35 -28.68
C ASN A 425 -6.06 -1.76 -28.60
N ARG A 426 -5.56 -2.03 -27.41
CA ARG A 426 -4.19 -2.52 -27.15
C ARG A 426 -4.14 -3.35 -25.87
N PRO A 427 -3.09 -4.16 -25.63
CA PRO A 427 -2.84 -4.79 -24.34
C PRO A 427 -2.46 -3.73 -23.28
N LEU A 428 -2.51 -4.12 -22.01
CA LEU A 428 -2.21 -3.28 -20.84
C LEU A 428 -2.95 -1.93 -20.90
N GLN A 429 -4.27 -2.03 -21.04
CA GLN A 429 -5.16 -0.87 -21.13
C GLN A 429 -6.16 -0.87 -19.98
N SER A 430 -6.55 0.31 -19.54
CA SER A 430 -7.51 0.51 -18.46
C SER A 430 -8.56 1.55 -18.81
N VAL A 431 -9.71 1.44 -18.18
CA VAL A 431 -10.76 2.44 -18.21
C VAL A 431 -11.28 2.70 -16.81
N CYS A 432 -11.52 3.97 -16.52
CA CYS A 432 -12.11 4.43 -15.27
C CYS A 432 -13.44 5.11 -15.61
N ILE A 433 -14.55 4.56 -15.12
CA ILE A 433 -15.91 5.04 -15.46
C ILE A 433 -16.68 5.36 -14.20
N ARG A 434 -17.17 6.60 -14.13
CA ARG A 434 -18.04 7.08 -13.07
C ARG A 434 -19.51 6.95 -13.48
N PHE A 435 -20.31 6.45 -12.55
CA PHE A 435 -21.78 6.46 -12.62
C PHE A 435 -22.30 7.44 -11.59
N SER A 436 -22.86 8.56 -12.05
CA SER A 436 -23.42 9.60 -11.19
C SER A 436 -24.95 9.58 -11.32
N PRO A 437 -25.69 9.44 -10.20
CA PRO A 437 -27.16 9.47 -10.26
C PRO A 437 -27.63 10.87 -10.66
N ILE A 438 -28.63 10.92 -11.50
CA ILE A 438 -29.32 12.16 -11.87
C ILE A 438 -30.39 12.42 -10.81
N GLN A 439 -30.34 13.57 -10.17
CA GLN A 439 -31.43 14.03 -9.31
C GLN A 439 -32.57 14.45 -10.21
N ILE A 440 -33.70 13.72 -10.16
CA ILE A 440 -34.94 14.05 -10.83
C ILE A 440 -35.74 14.99 -9.95
#